data_96dd50b8d57e6ea4b923770f97016517
#
_entry.id   96dd50b8d57e6ea4b923770f97016517
#
_cell.length_a   1.000
_cell.length_b   1.000
_cell.length_c   1.000
_cell.angle_alpha   90.00
_cell.angle_beta   90.00
_cell.angle_gamma   90.00
#
_symmetry.space_group_name_H-M   'P 1'
#
loop_
_entity.id
_entity.type
_entity.pdbx_description
1 polymer ?
#
loop_
_entity_poly.entity_id
_entity_poly.type
_entity_poly.pdbx_seq_one_letter_code
_entity_poly.pdbx_strand_id
1 'polypeptide(L)'
;MLFPESEEAMADAAWAEELIEQALANTDKRIAEDRPVTPAFLLAAFLWAPVVHRQAELEREGMPAVPALQTAAQQVVSRQLQHTSIPKRFGIPMREIWELQARLPMRRGKRAFQTREHPRFRAAYDLLLLREQAGEIPRGLGDWWTAFQKGDEHEQLRLLQKVGSDPASQGDRRRKKRRKPRKANSE
;
A
#
# COMPACT_ATOMS: atom_id res chain seq x y z
N MET A 1 -15.10 -17.60 -14.60
CA MET A 1 -14.64 -16.86 -13.43
C MET A 1 -13.55 -15.88 -13.87
N LEU A 2 -13.73 -14.56 -13.64
CA LEU A 2 -12.81 -13.52 -14.15
C LEU A 2 -11.63 -13.26 -13.20
N PHE A 3 -11.83 -13.42 -11.89
CA PHE A 3 -10.84 -13.15 -10.85
C PHE A 3 -10.81 -14.28 -9.80
N PRO A 4 -10.34 -15.50 -10.15
CA PRO A 4 -10.40 -16.65 -9.26
C PRO A 4 -9.59 -16.47 -7.96
N GLU A 5 -8.43 -15.84 -8.01
CA GLU A 5 -7.61 -15.60 -6.82
C GLU A 5 -8.24 -14.57 -5.87
N SER A 6 -8.99 -13.60 -6.40
CA SER A 6 -9.72 -12.64 -5.57
C SER A 6 -10.88 -13.30 -4.85
N GLU A 7 -11.58 -14.25 -5.49
CA GLU A 7 -12.66 -15.00 -4.85
C GLU A 7 -12.13 -15.92 -3.74
N GLU A 8 -11.00 -16.58 -3.96
CA GLU A 8 -10.33 -17.37 -2.93
C GLU A 8 -9.90 -16.48 -1.74
N ALA A 9 -9.28 -15.32 -2.02
CA ALA A 9 -8.87 -14.38 -0.98
C ALA A 9 -10.06 -13.76 -0.21
N MET A 10 -11.21 -13.56 -0.86
CA MET A 10 -12.44 -13.09 -0.18
C MET A 10 -13.01 -14.16 0.77
N ALA A 11 -12.91 -15.44 0.42
CA ALA A 11 -13.34 -16.52 1.31
C ALA A 11 -12.52 -16.57 2.61
N ASP A 12 -11.23 -16.20 2.55
CA ASP A 12 -10.32 -16.22 3.68
C ASP A 12 -10.31 -14.94 4.52
N ALA A 13 -10.78 -13.82 3.97
CA ALA A 13 -10.70 -12.52 4.63
C ALA A 13 -11.92 -11.62 4.33
N ALA A 14 -12.81 -11.45 5.30
CA ALA A 14 -14.03 -10.63 5.16
C ALA A 14 -13.76 -9.18 4.71
N TRP A 15 -12.62 -8.60 5.09
CA TRP A 15 -12.22 -7.26 4.64
C TRP A 15 -12.00 -7.16 3.13
N ALA A 16 -11.68 -8.29 2.46
CA ALA A 16 -11.40 -8.29 1.03
C ALA A 16 -12.67 -8.03 0.21
N GLU A 17 -13.80 -8.61 0.59
CA GLU A 17 -15.10 -8.35 -0.02
C GLU A 17 -15.52 -6.90 0.18
N GLU A 18 -15.48 -6.41 1.41
CA GLU A 18 -15.80 -5.01 1.74
C GLU A 18 -14.95 -4.00 0.98
N LEU A 19 -13.64 -4.28 0.81
CA LEU A 19 -12.73 -3.42 0.05
C LEU A 19 -13.16 -3.31 -1.42
N ILE A 20 -13.55 -4.43 -2.03
CA ILE A 20 -14.02 -4.47 -3.42
C ILE A 20 -15.35 -3.74 -3.59
N GLU A 21 -16.32 -3.98 -2.70
CA GLU A 21 -17.61 -3.31 -2.73
C GLU A 21 -17.46 -1.78 -2.62
N GLN A 22 -16.62 -1.32 -1.70
CA GLN A 22 -16.34 0.10 -1.55
C GLN A 22 -15.61 0.70 -2.75
N ALA A 23 -14.67 -0.04 -3.36
CA ALA A 23 -13.99 0.40 -4.57
C ALA A 23 -14.95 0.57 -5.74
N LEU A 24 -15.92 -0.34 -5.89
CA LEU A 24 -16.98 -0.27 -6.89
C LEU A 24 -17.91 0.91 -6.59
N ALA A 25 -18.43 1.04 -5.38
CA ALA A 25 -19.31 2.13 -4.99
C ALA A 25 -18.68 3.52 -5.21
N ASN A 26 -17.38 3.67 -4.86
CA ASN A 26 -16.63 4.88 -5.13
C ASN A 26 -16.46 5.15 -6.64
N THR A 27 -16.34 4.10 -7.44
CA THR A 27 -16.24 4.20 -8.90
C THR A 27 -17.55 4.64 -9.50
N ASP A 28 -18.66 4.05 -9.09
CA ASP A 28 -20.01 4.41 -9.55
C ASP A 28 -20.33 5.87 -9.21
N LYS A 29 -20.00 6.31 -8.00
CA LYS A 29 -20.11 7.70 -7.60
C LYS A 29 -19.30 8.65 -8.50
N ARG A 30 -18.06 8.29 -8.84
CA ARG A 30 -17.22 9.09 -9.75
C ARG A 30 -17.83 9.18 -11.14
N ILE A 31 -18.36 8.07 -11.67
CA ILE A 31 -19.04 8.03 -12.96
C ILE A 31 -20.28 8.93 -12.91
N ALA A 32 -21.09 8.85 -11.86
CA ALA A 32 -22.27 9.70 -11.69
C ALA A 32 -21.94 11.20 -11.58
N GLU A 33 -20.75 11.53 -11.09
CA GLU A 33 -20.22 12.91 -10.98
C GLU A 33 -19.40 13.35 -12.22
N ASP A 34 -19.44 12.58 -13.29
CA ASP A 34 -18.66 12.80 -14.54
C ASP A 34 -17.14 12.95 -14.29
N ARG A 35 -16.63 12.23 -13.31
CA ARG A 35 -15.20 12.21 -12.95
C ARG A 35 -14.48 11.05 -13.62
N PRO A 36 -13.22 11.24 -14.05
CA PRO A 36 -12.46 10.17 -14.69
C PRO A 36 -12.22 8.99 -13.75
N VAL A 37 -12.43 7.78 -14.26
CA VAL A 37 -12.09 6.52 -13.60
C VAL A 37 -10.80 5.96 -14.19
N THR A 38 -9.92 5.47 -13.34
CA THR A 38 -8.66 4.85 -13.77
C THR A 38 -8.77 3.33 -13.65
N PRO A 39 -8.89 2.57 -14.75
CA PRO A 39 -9.01 1.11 -14.69
C PRO A 39 -7.87 0.43 -13.91
N ALA A 40 -6.66 0.99 -13.96
CA ALA A 40 -5.53 0.49 -13.18
C ALA A 40 -5.77 0.53 -11.66
N PHE A 41 -6.55 1.51 -11.16
CA PHE A 41 -6.92 1.58 -9.75
C PHE A 41 -7.88 0.44 -9.37
N LEU A 42 -8.93 0.22 -10.18
CA LEU A 42 -9.87 -0.87 -9.94
C LEU A 42 -9.17 -2.23 -9.93
N LEU A 43 -8.34 -2.48 -10.94
CA LEU A 43 -7.56 -3.71 -11.01
C LEU A 43 -6.60 -3.85 -9.79
N ALA A 44 -6.01 -2.75 -9.34
CA ALA A 44 -5.18 -2.75 -8.14
C ALA A 44 -6.00 -3.07 -6.88
N ALA A 45 -7.23 -2.57 -6.75
CA ALA A 45 -8.13 -2.89 -5.65
C ALA A 45 -8.60 -4.34 -5.69
N PHE A 46 -9.03 -4.85 -6.84
CA PHE A 46 -9.49 -6.23 -7.01
C PHE A 46 -8.40 -7.26 -6.70
N LEU A 47 -7.16 -6.98 -7.07
CA LEU A 47 -6.04 -7.92 -6.88
C LEU A 47 -5.25 -7.63 -5.60
N TRP A 48 -5.70 -6.71 -4.75
CA TRP A 48 -4.99 -6.38 -3.52
C TRP A 48 -4.97 -7.53 -2.51
N ALA A 49 -6.10 -8.16 -2.25
CA ALA A 49 -6.19 -9.26 -1.29
C ALA A 49 -5.31 -10.47 -1.70
N PRO A 50 -5.34 -10.97 -2.94
CA PRO A 50 -4.40 -11.98 -3.41
C PRO A 50 -2.94 -11.58 -3.24
N VAL A 51 -2.60 -10.31 -3.50
CA VAL A 51 -1.22 -9.80 -3.34
C VAL A 51 -0.80 -9.83 -1.88
N VAL A 52 -1.65 -9.39 -0.95
CA VAL A 52 -1.36 -9.42 0.50
C VAL A 52 -1.21 -10.85 1.00
N HIS A 53 -2.10 -11.74 0.59
CA HIS A 53 -2.04 -13.15 0.97
C HIS A 53 -0.70 -13.77 0.50
N ARG A 54 -0.37 -13.61 -0.78
CA ARG A 54 0.89 -14.14 -1.33
C ARG A 54 2.13 -13.49 -0.71
N GLN A 55 2.08 -12.19 -0.42
CA GLN A 55 3.15 -11.51 0.30
C GLN A 55 3.39 -12.15 1.68
N ALA A 56 2.33 -12.39 2.45
CA ALA A 56 2.44 -13.00 3.77
C ALA A 56 3.03 -14.41 3.74
N GLU A 57 2.75 -15.19 2.69
CA GLU A 57 3.38 -16.50 2.48
C GLU A 57 4.89 -16.36 2.25
N LEU A 58 5.30 -15.48 1.34
CA LEU A 58 6.71 -15.24 1.04
C LEU A 58 7.49 -14.70 2.25
N GLU A 59 6.84 -13.86 3.08
CA GLU A 59 7.44 -13.39 4.33
C GLU A 59 7.62 -14.52 5.35
N ARG A 60 6.67 -15.46 5.43
CA ARG A 60 6.81 -16.68 6.27
C ARG A 60 7.94 -17.59 5.77
N GLU A 61 8.20 -17.62 4.48
CA GLU A 61 9.34 -18.31 3.85
C GLU A 61 10.68 -17.59 4.09
N GLY A 62 10.67 -16.40 4.74
CA GLY A 62 11.86 -15.62 5.11
C GLY A 62 12.21 -14.49 4.15
N MET A 63 11.38 -14.20 3.16
CA MET A 63 11.61 -13.09 2.25
C MET A 63 11.35 -11.75 2.97
N PRO A 64 12.21 -10.71 2.81
CA PRO A 64 11.94 -9.38 3.37
C PRO A 64 10.68 -8.75 2.75
N ALA A 65 9.95 -7.94 3.53
CA ALA A 65 8.62 -7.41 3.16
C ALA A 65 8.56 -6.71 1.78
N VAL A 66 9.55 -5.88 1.42
CA VAL A 66 9.53 -5.17 0.13
C VAL A 66 9.73 -6.12 -1.06
N PRO A 67 10.77 -6.98 -1.09
CA PRO A 67 10.87 -8.02 -2.11
C PRO A 67 9.67 -8.97 -2.15
N ALA A 68 9.11 -9.34 -1.00
CA ALA A 68 7.92 -10.20 -0.91
C ALA A 68 6.72 -9.56 -1.61
N LEU A 69 6.44 -8.28 -1.35
CA LEU A 69 5.38 -7.54 -2.04
C LEU A 69 5.59 -7.50 -3.56
N GLN A 70 6.81 -7.20 -4.01
CA GLN A 70 7.12 -7.12 -5.45
C GLN A 70 6.96 -8.48 -6.13
N THR A 71 7.43 -9.54 -5.50
CA THR A 71 7.29 -10.92 -6.01
C THR A 71 5.83 -11.36 -6.03
N ALA A 72 5.10 -11.11 -4.95
CA ALA A 72 3.66 -11.40 -4.87
C ALA A 72 2.88 -10.69 -5.97
N ALA A 73 3.11 -9.39 -6.15
CA ALA A 73 2.48 -8.59 -7.19
C ALA A 73 2.74 -9.15 -8.61
N GLN A 74 3.98 -9.58 -8.89
CA GLN A 74 4.32 -10.18 -10.16
C GLN A 74 3.61 -11.53 -10.37
N GLN A 75 3.60 -12.39 -9.35
CA GLN A 75 2.99 -13.73 -9.43
C GLN A 75 1.48 -13.63 -9.60
N VAL A 76 0.79 -12.79 -8.81
CA VAL A 76 -0.66 -12.60 -8.91
C VAL A 76 -1.05 -12.05 -10.28
N VAL A 77 -0.35 -11.02 -10.80
CA VAL A 77 -0.63 -10.50 -12.15
C VAL A 77 -0.39 -11.58 -13.21
N SER A 78 0.67 -12.37 -13.10
CA SER A 78 0.96 -13.44 -14.07
C SER A 78 -0.12 -14.53 -14.10
N ARG A 79 -0.66 -14.90 -12.95
CA ARG A 79 -1.78 -15.85 -12.85
C ARG A 79 -3.07 -15.24 -13.39
N GLN A 80 -3.38 -14.00 -13.01
CA GLN A 80 -4.58 -13.30 -13.49
C GLN A 80 -4.61 -13.15 -15.02
N LEU A 81 -3.45 -12.99 -15.67
CA LEU A 81 -3.34 -12.93 -17.13
C LEU A 81 -3.73 -14.23 -17.85
N GLN A 82 -3.80 -15.36 -17.14
CA GLN A 82 -4.32 -16.62 -17.71
C GLN A 82 -5.85 -16.62 -17.82
N HIS A 83 -6.54 -15.77 -17.05
CA HIS A 83 -8.00 -15.69 -16.99
C HIS A 83 -8.55 -14.43 -17.63
N THR A 84 -7.84 -13.32 -17.56
CA THR A 84 -8.30 -12.01 -18.02
C THR A 84 -7.17 -11.22 -18.68
N SER A 85 -7.44 -10.63 -19.84
CA SER A 85 -6.48 -9.74 -20.48
C SER A 85 -6.34 -8.42 -19.71
N ILE A 86 -5.17 -8.16 -19.16
CA ILE A 86 -4.81 -6.88 -18.55
C ILE A 86 -3.92 -6.10 -19.53
N PRO A 87 -4.40 -4.97 -20.08
CA PRO A 87 -3.59 -4.15 -20.97
C PRO A 87 -2.25 -3.74 -20.32
N LYS A 88 -1.13 -3.89 -21.04
CA LYS A 88 0.23 -3.62 -20.53
C LYS A 88 0.37 -2.24 -19.87
N ARG A 89 -0.37 -1.23 -20.39
CA ARG A 89 -0.38 0.14 -19.83
C ARG A 89 -0.87 0.23 -18.37
N PHE A 90 -1.59 -0.76 -17.87
CA PHE A 90 -2.07 -0.78 -16.48
C PHE A 90 -1.12 -1.49 -15.51
N GLY A 91 -0.23 -2.34 -16.00
CA GLY A 91 0.65 -3.16 -15.16
C GLY A 91 1.62 -2.35 -14.30
N ILE A 92 2.22 -1.28 -14.86
CA ILE A 92 3.12 -0.40 -14.09
C ILE A 92 2.33 0.42 -13.06
N PRO A 93 1.25 1.15 -13.43
CA PRO A 93 0.44 1.89 -12.46
C PRO A 93 -0.09 1.03 -11.30
N MET A 94 -0.55 -0.18 -11.54
CA MET A 94 -1.01 -1.10 -10.50
C MET A 94 0.10 -1.40 -9.48
N ARG A 95 1.28 -1.80 -9.97
CA ARG A 95 2.44 -2.10 -9.12
C ARG A 95 2.89 -0.90 -8.31
N GLU A 96 2.94 0.28 -8.91
CA GLU A 96 3.28 1.52 -8.21
C GLU A 96 2.29 1.83 -7.08
N ILE A 97 0.98 1.59 -7.27
CA ILE A 97 -0.05 1.75 -6.24
C ILE A 97 0.22 0.80 -5.06
N TRP A 98 0.53 -0.47 -5.32
CA TRP A 98 0.85 -1.47 -4.28
C TRP A 98 2.16 -1.17 -3.56
N GLU A 99 3.22 -0.81 -4.28
CA GLU A 99 4.51 -0.44 -3.67
C GLU A 99 4.39 0.78 -2.76
N LEU A 100 3.53 1.73 -3.12
CA LEU A 100 3.26 2.88 -2.27
C LEU A 100 2.58 2.50 -0.96
N GLN A 101 1.81 1.38 -0.89
CA GLN A 101 1.25 0.91 0.37
C GLN A 101 2.36 0.63 1.42
N ALA A 102 3.50 0.10 1.00
CA ALA A 102 4.66 -0.10 1.88
C ALA A 102 5.37 1.21 2.25
N ARG A 103 5.23 2.27 1.45
CA ARG A 103 5.84 3.59 1.70
C ARG A 103 4.97 4.52 2.54
N LEU A 104 3.64 4.43 2.44
CA LEU A 104 2.71 5.29 3.16
C LEU A 104 2.91 5.29 4.68
N PRO A 105 3.25 4.18 5.36
CA PRO A 105 3.60 4.19 6.78
C PRO A 105 4.91 4.93 7.10
N MET A 106 5.81 5.12 6.11
CA MET A 106 7.14 5.71 6.29
C MET A 106 7.10 7.24 6.26
N ARG A 107 6.41 7.88 7.20
CA ARG A 107 6.07 9.31 7.20
C ARG A 107 7.18 10.25 7.69
N ARG A 108 8.44 9.83 7.82
CA ARG A 108 9.50 10.64 8.44
C ARG A 108 10.27 11.50 7.46
N GLY A 109 10.45 12.77 7.82
CA GLY A 109 11.31 13.72 7.10
C GLY A 109 10.96 13.85 5.61
N LYS A 110 11.95 13.87 4.76
CA LYS A 110 11.80 14.03 3.31
C LYS A 110 10.98 12.91 2.64
N ARG A 111 10.86 11.74 3.27
CA ARG A 111 10.11 10.61 2.68
C ARG A 111 8.63 10.90 2.50
N ALA A 112 8.02 11.63 3.43
CA ALA A 112 6.62 12.02 3.32
C ALA A 112 6.38 12.91 2.08
N PHE A 113 7.23 13.89 1.87
CA PHE A 113 7.15 14.76 0.69
C PHE A 113 7.35 13.96 -0.60
N GLN A 114 8.40 13.13 -0.67
CA GLN A 114 8.67 12.27 -1.83
C GLN A 114 7.51 11.31 -2.15
N THR A 115 6.86 10.78 -1.12
CA THR A 115 5.70 9.90 -1.29
C THR A 115 4.52 10.70 -1.83
N ARG A 116 4.24 11.91 -1.32
CA ARG A 116 3.17 12.79 -1.79
C ARG A 116 3.38 13.27 -3.24
N GLU A 117 4.61 13.49 -3.64
CA GLU A 117 4.98 13.94 -4.99
C GLU A 117 4.92 12.81 -6.04
N HIS A 118 4.76 11.57 -5.61
CA HIS A 118 4.71 10.45 -6.54
C HIS A 118 3.46 10.52 -7.44
N PRO A 119 3.57 10.31 -8.77
CA PRO A 119 2.43 10.43 -9.71
C PRO A 119 1.22 9.54 -9.36
N ARG A 120 1.45 8.42 -8.67
CA ARG A 120 0.39 7.48 -8.23
C ARG A 120 -0.03 7.69 -6.77
N PHE A 121 0.47 8.74 -6.11
CA PHE A 121 0.15 8.98 -4.71
C PHE A 121 -1.36 9.05 -4.47
N ARG A 122 -2.11 9.77 -5.32
CA ARG A 122 -3.55 9.90 -5.15
C ARG A 122 -4.26 8.55 -5.16
N ALA A 123 -3.94 7.70 -6.13
CA ALA A 123 -4.53 6.36 -6.22
C ALA A 123 -4.11 5.46 -5.05
N ALA A 124 -2.84 5.53 -4.63
CA ALA A 124 -2.36 4.78 -3.48
C ALA A 124 -3.00 5.24 -2.16
N TYR A 125 -3.24 6.55 -2.01
CA TYR A 125 -3.96 7.11 -0.88
C TYR A 125 -5.44 6.69 -0.87
N ASP A 126 -6.11 6.70 -2.03
CA ASP A 126 -7.48 6.23 -2.13
C ASP A 126 -7.58 4.73 -1.76
N LEU A 127 -6.63 3.88 -2.20
CA LEU A 127 -6.55 2.49 -1.78
C LEU A 127 -6.29 2.36 -0.26
N LEU A 128 -5.40 3.17 0.32
CA LEU A 128 -5.18 3.19 1.76
C LEU A 128 -6.47 3.46 2.55
N LEU A 129 -7.28 4.42 2.11
CA LEU A 129 -8.56 4.72 2.76
C LEU A 129 -9.53 3.54 2.69
N LEU A 130 -9.60 2.84 1.55
CA LEU A 130 -10.41 1.63 1.41
C LEU A 130 -9.95 0.52 2.36
N ARG A 131 -8.65 0.33 2.52
CA ARG A 131 -8.05 -0.65 3.43
C ARG A 131 -8.41 -0.38 4.89
N GLU A 132 -8.39 0.90 5.29
CA GLU A 132 -8.82 1.33 6.63
C GLU A 132 -10.32 1.17 6.83
N GLN A 133 -11.13 1.49 5.82
CA GLN A 133 -12.58 1.37 5.87
C GLN A 133 -13.04 -0.08 5.93
N ALA A 134 -12.43 -0.94 5.14
CA ALA A 134 -12.69 -2.38 5.13
C ALA A 134 -12.17 -3.11 6.39
N GLY A 135 -11.38 -2.46 7.23
CA GLY A 135 -10.83 -3.05 8.45
C GLY A 135 -9.61 -3.93 8.26
N GLU A 136 -8.96 -3.91 7.08
CA GLU A 136 -7.69 -4.62 6.85
C GLU A 136 -6.57 -4.07 7.75
N ILE A 137 -6.53 -2.75 7.90
CA ILE A 137 -5.53 -2.06 8.71
C ILE A 137 -6.21 -1.08 9.70
N PRO A 138 -5.56 -0.78 10.84
CA PRO A 138 -6.07 0.21 11.78
C PRO A 138 -6.20 1.59 11.16
N ARG A 139 -7.27 2.31 11.52
CA ARG A 139 -7.50 3.69 11.09
C ARG A 139 -6.45 4.66 11.63
N GLY A 140 -6.28 5.79 10.94
CA GLY A 140 -5.47 6.91 11.39
C GLY A 140 -4.30 7.27 10.46
N LEU A 141 -3.84 6.35 9.62
CA LEU A 141 -2.82 6.65 8.61
C LEU A 141 -3.42 7.50 7.48
N GLY A 142 -4.66 7.19 7.06
CA GLY A 142 -5.43 7.95 6.09
C GLY A 142 -5.72 9.36 6.57
N ASP A 143 -6.13 9.53 7.84
CA ASP A 143 -6.36 10.85 8.46
C ASP A 143 -5.08 11.67 8.47
N TRP A 144 -3.94 11.05 8.82
CA TRP A 144 -2.65 11.73 8.80
C TRP A 144 -2.30 12.24 7.40
N TRP A 145 -2.47 11.40 6.36
CA TRP A 145 -2.21 11.80 4.98
C TRP A 145 -3.20 12.85 4.49
N THR A 146 -4.46 12.78 4.94
CA THR A 146 -5.48 13.82 4.66
C THR A 146 -5.04 15.18 5.19
N ALA A 147 -4.63 15.21 6.46
CA ALA A 147 -4.13 16.44 7.09
C ALA A 147 -2.84 16.94 6.42
N PHE A 148 -1.91 16.03 6.09
CA PHE A 148 -0.64 16.38 5.45
C PHE A 148 -0.82 16.97 4.04
N GLN A 149 -1.83 16.49 3.28
CA GLN A 149 -2.15 17.03 1.95
C GLN A 149 -2.80 18.41 2.00
N LYS A 150 -3.67 18.65 3.00
CA LYS A 150 -4.43 19.90 3.14
C LYS A 150 -3.66 20.97 3.89
N GLY A 151 -2.72 20.58 4.73
CA GLY A 151 -1.96 21.47 5.59
C GLY A 151 -0.96 22.34 4.83
N ASP A 152 -0.72 23.53 5.35
CA ASP A 152 0.38 24.38 4.95
C ASP A 152 1.75 23.82 5.41
N GLU A 153 2.85 24.48 5.06
CA GLU A 153 4.19 24.05 5.41
C GLU A 153 4.39 23.89 6.93
N HIS A 154 3.81 24.79 7.72
CA HIS A 154 3.92 24.76 9.17
C HIS A 154 3.17 23.57 9.78
N GLU A 155 1.97 23.29 9.29
CA GLU A 155 1.18 22.12 9.71
C GLU A 155 1.84 20.82 9.31
N GLN A 156 2.40 20.73 8.11
CA GLN A 156 3.16 19.58 7.64
C GLN A 156 4.37 19.29 8.53
N LEU A 157 5.13 20.31 8.89
CA LEU A 157 6.27 20.18 9.80
C LEU A 157 5.83 19.70 11.20
N ARG A 158 4.72 20.21 11.73
CA ARG A 158 4.15 19.77 13.01
C ARG A 158 3.74 18.29 12.96
N LEU A 159 3.09 17.84 11.89
CA LEU A 159 2.72 16.44 11.68
C LEU A 159 3.94 15.52 11.64
N LEU A 160 5.02 15.95 10.96
CA LEU A 160 6.27 15.20 10.89
C LEU A 160 6.97 15.10 12.25
N GLN A 161 6.95 16.16 13.06
CA GLN A 161 7.53 16.17 14.41
C GLN A 161 6.79 15.17 15.34
N LYS A 162 5.45 15.13 15.29
CA LYS A 162 4.65 14.17 16.06
C LYS A 162 5.03 12.72 15.74
N VAL A 163 5.20 12.39 14.46
CA VAL A 163 5.65 11.05 14.04
C VAL A 163 7.07 10.75 14.53
N GLY A 164 7.94 11.77 14.60
CA GLY A 164 9.31 11.63 15.11
C GLY A 164 9.41 11.35 16.60
N SER A 165 8.43 11.82 17.39
CA SER A 165 8.38 11.68 18.86
C SER A 165 7.63 10.43 19.32
N ASP A 166 6.95 9.70 18.45
CA ASP A 166 6.20 8.49 18.79
C ASP A 166 7.17 7.36 19.26
N PRO A 167 7.00 6.81 20.49
CA PRO A 167 7.85 5.77 21.06
C PRO A 167 7.89 4.50 20.20
N ALA A 168 6.78 4.11 19.59
CA ALA A 168 6.71 2.95 18.70
C ALA A 168 7.65 3.09 17.50
N SER A 169 7.96 4.31 17.11
CA SER A 169 8.85 4.63 16.00
C SER A 169 10.36 4.64 16.37
N GLN A 170 10.70 4.61 17.66
CA GLN A 170 12.09 4.61 18.14
C GLN A 170 12.69 3.20 18.26
N GLY A 171 11.84 2.16 18.33
CA GLY A 171 12.27 0.75 18.44
C GLY A 171 13.18 0.29 17.30
N ASP A 172 12.93 0.78 16.10
CA ASP A 172 13.67 0.39 14.89
C ASP A 172 15.10 0.97 14.82
N ARG A 173 15.34 2.13 15.46
CA ARG A 173 16.68 2.72 15.56
C ARG A 173 17.60 1.95 16.52
N ARG A 174 17.07 1.42 17.63
CA ARG A 174 17.86 0.63 18.59
C ARG A 174 18.28 -0.71 18.01
N ARG A 175 17.44 -1.34 17.20
CA ARG A 175 17.72 -2.64 16.55
C ARG A 175 18.78 -2.53 15.46
N LYS A 176 18.82 -1.45 14.67
CA LYS A 176 19.87 -1.19 13.67
C LYS A 176 21.23 -0.85 14.29
N LYS A 177 21.27 -0.15 15.44
CA LYS A 177 22.54 0.20 16.12
C LYS A 177 23.24 -1.01 16.74
N ARG A 178 22.48 -2.05 17.15
CA ARG A 178 23.04 -3.31 17.69
C ARG A 178 23.59 -4.28 16.63
N ARG A 179 23.29 -4.07 15.35
CA ARG A 179 23.71 -4.95 14.24
C ARG A 179 24.98 -4.52 13.51
N LYS A 180 25.65 -3.43 13.91
CA LYS A 180 26.98 -3.12 13.36
C LYS A 180 28.02 -4.03 14.03
N PRO A 181 28.71 -4.90 13.30
CA PRO A 181 29.80 -5.69 13.86
C PRO A 181 30.91 -4.75 14.27
N ARG A 182 31.40 -4.95 15.48
CA ARG A 182 32.63 -4.32 16.02
C ARG A 182 33.78 -4.77 15.10
N LYS A 183 34.41 -3.85 14.38
CA LYS A 183 35.65 -4.14 13.65
C LYS A 183 36.66 -4.64 14.69
N ALA A 184 37.15 -5.88 14.54
CA ALA A 184 38.29 -6.39 15.24
C ALA A 184 39.51 -5.61 14.76
N ASN A 185 40.17 -4.90 15.63
CA ASN A 185 41.55 -4.45 15.43
C ASN A 185 42.43 -5.68 15.51
N SER A 186 43.06 -6.05 14.41
CA SER A 186 44.21 -6.94 14.39
C SER A 186 45.48 -6.06 14.48
N GLU A 187 46.22 -6.24 15.53
CA GLU A 187 47.63 -5.89 15.59
C GLU A 187 48.46 -6.78 14.66
#